data_e4e2a8d9322c69aea6fb4e8d0337a269
#
_entry.id   e4e2a8d9322c69aea6fb4e8d0337a269
#
_cell.length_a   1.000
_cell.length_b   1.000
_cell.length_c   1.000
_cell.angle_alpha   90.00
_cell.angle_beta   90.00
_cell.angle_gamma   90.00
#
_symmetry.space_group_name_H-M   'P 1'
#
loop_
_entity.id
_entity.type
_entity.pdbx_description
1 polymer ?
#
loop_
_entity_poly.entity_id
_entity_poly.type
_entity_poly.pdbx_seq_one_letter_code
_entity_poly.pdbx_strand_id
1 'polypeptide(L)' 'MKLEKREISLNELDSITDALCTEKLLMIEYALGLEQAKRKEIRSVLLERMKEIGEDIFLLTDLKIAAEDNNT' A
#
# COMPACT_ATOMS: atom_id res chain seq x y z
N MET A 1 -7.94 -4.64 13.11
CA MET A 1 -7.55 -3.31 13.62
C MET A 1 -8.75 -2.38 13.60
N LYS A 2 -9.06 -1.84 14.75
CA LYS A 2 -10.20 -0.94 14.84
C LYS A 2 -9.75 0.48 14.51
N LEU A 3 -10.29 1.04 13.45
CA LEU A 3 -10.02 2.44 13.10
C LEU A 3 -10.86 3.33 13.99
N GLU A 4 -10.23 4.00 14.93
CA GLU A 4 -10.93 4.98 15.74
C GLU A 4 -11.18 6.23 14.91
N LYS A 5 -12.35 6.84 15.12
CA LYS A 5 -12.65 8.14 14.51
C LYS A 5 -11.77 9.18 15.16
N ARG A 6 -10.70 9.51 14.48
CA ARG A 6 -9.73 10.50 14.93
C ARG A 6 -9.64 11.57 13.86
N GLU A 7 -9.55 12.82 14.28
CA GLU A 7 -9.25 13.89 13.36
C GLU A 7 -7.85 13.67 12.78
N ILE A 8 -7.78 13.60 11.45
CA ILE A 8 -6.53 13.42 10.74
C ILE A 8 -6.15 14.76 10.13
N SER A 9 -4.98 15.26 10.47
CA SER A 9 -4.48 16.53 9.95
C SER A 9 -4.15 16.42 8.45
N LEU A 10 -4.04 17.58 7.79
CA LEU A 10 -3.61 17.61 6.38
C LEU A 10 -2.23 16.98 6.20
N ASN A 11 -1.32 17.17 7.16
CA ASN A 11 0.00 16.55 7.10
C ASN A 11 -0.09 15.03 7.18
N GLU A 12 -0.97 14.51 8.02
CA GLU A 12 -1.19 13.06 8.12
C GLU A 12 -1.78 12.52 6.82
N LEU A 13 -2.73 13.24 6.23
CA LEU A 13 -3.32 12.85 4.95
C LEU A 13 -2.27 12.84 3.84
N ASP A 14 -1.40 13.84 3.79
CA ASP A 14 -0.30 13.88 2.82
C ASP A 14 0.65 12.71 3.01
N SER A 15 0.96 12.36 4.27
CA SER A 15 1.81 11.21 4.59
C SER A 15 1.18 9.90 4.12
N ILE A 16 -0.12 9.74 4.29
CA ILE A 16 -0.85 8.56 3.81
C ILE A 16 -0.78 8.48 2.29
N THR A 17 -0.97 9.61 1.62
CA THR A 17 -0.91 9.67 0.16
C THR A 17 0.48 9.30 -0.35
N ASP A 18 1.53 9.83 0.28
CA ASP A 18 2.92 9.51 -0.07
C ASP A 18 3.22 8.02 0.15
N ALA A 19 2.75 7.46 1.27
CA ALA A 19 2.92 6.04 1.56
C ALA A 19 2.22 5.18 0.50
N LEU A 20 1.02 5.57 0.08
CA LEU A 20 0.30 4.88 -0.99
C LEU A 20 1.08 4.90 -2.30
N CYS A 21 1.62 6.06 -2.67
CA CYS A 21 2.42 6.17 -3.89
C CYS A 21 3.65 5.28 -3.83
N THR A 22 4.33 5.25 -2.70
CA THR A 22 5.52 4.41 -2.49
C THR A 22 5.17 2.94 -2.62
N GLU A 23 4.08 2.49 -1.98
CA GLU A 23 3.66 1.09 -2.06
C GLU A 23 3.26 0.69 -3.48
N LYS A 24 2.58 1.57 -4.20
CA LYS A 24 2.22 1.30 -5.60
C LYS A 24 3.44 1.18 -6.50
N LEU A 25 4.45 2.03 -6.29
CA LEU A 25 5.70 1.94 -7.03
C LEU A 25 6.43 0.63 -6.75
N LEU A 26 6.47 0.21 -5.48
CA LEU A 26 7.05 -1.07 -5.09
C LEU A 26 6.32 -2.23 -5.77
N MET A 27 5.00 -2.18 -5.83
CA MET A 27 4.20 -3.20 -6.49
C MET A 27 4.61 -3.34 -7.95
N ILE A 28 4.79 -2.21 -8.65
CA ILE A 28 5.20 -2.20 -10.05
C ILE A 28 6.60 -2.82 -10.19
N GLU A 29 7.53 -2.45 -9.33
CA GLU A 29 8.90 -3.00 -9.36
C GLU A 29 8.91 -4.51 -9.14
N TYR A 30 8.15 -5.00 -8.17
CA TYR A 30 8.05 -6.43 -7.90
C TYR A 30 7.36 -7.16 -9.06
N ALA A 31 6.34 -6.56 -9.66
CA ALA A 31 5.66 -7.14 -10.81
C ALA A 31 6.62 -7.30 -11.99
N LEU A 32 7.45 -6.28 -12.25
CA LEU A 32 8.47 -6.36 -13.29
C LEU A 32 9.51 -7.43 -12.97
N GLY A 33 9.94 -7.52 -11.73
CA GLY A 33 10.85 -8.56 -11.28
C GLY A 33 10.26 -9.95 -11.47
N LEU A 34 8.97 -10.11 -11.16
CA LEU A 34 8.26 -11.38 -11.32
C LEU A 34 8.22 -11.81 -12.79
N GLU A 35 7.97 -10.85 -13.71
CA GLU A 35 7.95 -11.10 -15.14
C GLU A 35 9.29 -11.64 -15.62
N GLN A 36 10.39 -11.14 -15.08
CA GLN A 36 11.74 -11.52 -15.50
C GLN A 36 12.30 -12.73 -14.75
N ALA A 37 11.74 -13.06 -13.59
CA ALA A 37 12.24 -14.16 -12.78
C ALA A 37 11.90 -15.51 -13.38
N LYS A 38 12.92 -16.35 -13.57
CA LYS A 38 12.76 -17.69 -14.12
C LYS A 38 12.73 -18.76 -13.05
N ARG A 39 13.34 -18.51 -11.90
CA ARG A 39 13.43 -19.49 -10.83
C ARG A 39 12.16 -19.47 -9.99
N LYS A 40 11.61 -20.63 -9.74
CA LYS A 40 10.36 -20.81 -9.01
C LYS A 40 10.45 -20.23 -7.60
N GLU A 41 11.57 -20.41 -6.93
CA GLU A 41 11.78 -19.93 -5.58
C GLU A 41 11.74 -18.41 -5.51
N ILE A 42 12.35 -17.75 -6.50
CA ILE A 42 12.34 -16.28 -6.58
C ILE A 42 10.94 -15.78 -6.88
N ARG A 43 10.24 -16.44 -7.80
CA ARG A 43 8.86 -16.08 -8.13
C ARG A 43 7.95 -16.17 -6.90
N SER A 44 8.12 -17.22 -6.09
CA SER A 44 7.34 -17.40 -4.87
C SER A 44 7.58 -16.29 -3.86
N VAL A 45 8.84 -15.88 -3.68
CA VAL A 45 9.18 -14.78 -2.77
C VAL A 45 8.58 -13.47 -3.25
N LEU A 46 8.67 -13.19 -4.57
CA LEU A 46 8.11 -11.97 -5.15
C LEU A 46 6.59 -11.93 -4.99
N LEU A 47 5.91 -13.05 -5.21
CA LEU A 47 4.45 -13.12 -5.05
C LEU A 47 4.05 -12.87 -3.60
N GLU A 48 4.82 -13.41 -2.63
CA GLU A 48 4.56 -13.19 -1.21
C GLU A 48 4.69 -11.71 -0.86
N ARG A 49 5.74 -11.05 -1.36
CA ARG A 49 5.94 -9.61 -1.15
C ARG A 49 4.84 -8.78 -1.78
N MET A 50 4.41 -9.15 -2.99
CA MET A 50 3.32 -8.45 -3.67
C MET A 50 2.02 -8.56 -2.89
N LYS A 51 1.77 -9.71 -2.27
CA LYS A 51 0.60 -9.90 -1.42
C LYS A 51 0.64 -8.97 -0.21
N GLU A 52 1.79 -8.87 0.45
CA GLU A 52 1.97 -7.98 1.60
C GLU A 52 1.77 -6.51 1.19
N ILE A 53 2.34 -6.11 0.06
CA ILE A 53 2.18 -4.75 -0.45
C ILE A 53 0.72 -4.47 -0.80
N GLY A 54 0.03 -5.44 -1.40
CA GLY A 54 -1.39 -5.31 -1.71
C GLY A 54 -2.24 -5.10 -0.47
N GLU A 55 -1.95 -5.79 0.61
CA GLU A 55 -2.63 -5.61 1.89
C GLU A 55 -2.36 -4.21 2.44
N ASP A 56 -1.12 -3.73 2.38
CA ASP A 56 -0.76 -2.38 2.81
C ASP A 56 -1.50 -1.32 2.00
N ILE A 57 -1.57 -1.48 0.69
CA ILE A 57 -2.30 -0.56 -0.18
C ILE A 57 -3.78 -0.51 0.21
N PHE A 58 -4.36 -1.67 0.47
CA PHE A 58 -5.76 -1.76 0.89
C PHE A 58 -6.00 -1.00 2.19
N LEU A 59 -5.15 -1.22 3.20
CA LEU A 59 -5.27 -0.56 4.50
C LEU A 59 -5.06 0.96 4.37
N LEU A 60 -4.06 1.38 3.63
CA LEU A 60 -3.79 2.81 3.42
C LEU A 60 -4.92 3.49 2.65
N THR A 61 -5.52 2.80 1.69
CA THR A 61 -6.65 3.33 0.94
C THR A 61 -7.85 3.54 1.87
N ASP A 62 -8.15 2.58 2.72
CA ASP A 62 -9.24 2.70 3.69
C ASP A 62 -8.98 3.87 4.65
N LEU A 63 -7.75 4.00 5.12
CA LEU A 63 -7.37 5.08 6.02
C LEU A 63 -7.51 6.45 5.33
N LYS A 64 -7.11 6.54 4.06
CA LYS A 64 -7.24 7.76 3.27
C LYS A 64 -8.71 8.16 3.09
N ILE A 65 -9.56 7.20 2.77
CA ILE A 65 -11.00 7.45 2.60
C ILE A 65 -11.60 7.96 3.91
N ALA A 66 -11.25 7.32 5.03
CA ALA A 66 -11.73 7.75 6.34
C ALA A 66 -11.26 9.17 6.68
N ALA A 67 -10.02 9.50 6.33
CA ALA A 67 -9.45 10.83 6.56
C ALA A 67 -10.16 11.90 5.72
N GLU A 68 -10.44 11.61 4.46
CA GLU A 68 -11.15 12.52 3.57
C GLU A 68 -12.57 12.77 4.05
N ASP A 69 -13.26 11.72 4.50
CA ASP A 69 -14.62 11.84 5.02
C ASP A 69 -14.67 12.72 6.28
N ASN A 70 -13.64 12.62 7.14
CA ASN A 70 -13.58 13.41 8.36
C ASN A 70 -13.24 14.88 8.11
N ASN A 71 -12.69 15.21 6.96
CA ASN A 71 -12.27 16.57 6.59
C ASN A 71 -13.28 17.29 5.70
N THR A 72 -14.39 16.66 5.40
CA THR A 72 -15.51 17.30 4.70
C THR A 72 -16.59 17.72 5.68
#